data_05c2d933f539ddf60354f59ec8a9d009
#
_entry.id   05c2d933f539ddf60354f59ec8a9d009
#
_cell.length_a   1.000
_cell.length_b   1.000
_cell.length_c   1.000
_cell.angle_alpha   90.00
_cell.angle_beta   90.00
_cell.angle_gamma   90.00
#
_symmetry.space_group_name_H-M   'P 1'
#
loop_
_entity.id
_entity.type
_entity.pdbx_description
1 polymer ?
#
loop_
_entity_poly.entity_id
_entity_poly.type
_entity_poly.pdbx_seq_one_letter_code
_entity_poly.pdbx_strand_id
1 'polypeptide(L)'
;MAAIPTDPPILFRDQRFVVLDKPAGLPVHPGPRGGPSVEDCFPTLSRRKDGPWLAHRLDADTSGCLVIALRKAALIAAQAAFAEGRAEKTYWAVVFGGPLQDCGTLAASLARRDAKAGWRMVVDPSGQRAVTDWRVLGRAKGLTWLELHPHTGRTHQIRVHCAALGCPILGDSVYGAGAGEAKKGEKLPPPRGGREIFTHIPLHLLSRSISLPLDPPLAATAEPPPHMRAALARCGWTIARATQNDRKNS
;
A
#
# COMPACT_ATOMS: atom_id res chain seq x y z
N MET A 1 13.01 8.51 17.32
CA MET A 1 11.85 8.12 16.48
C MET A 1 10.59 8.50 17.25
N ALA A 2 9.65 9.22 16.62
CA ALA A 2 8.35 9.49 17.24
C ALA A 2 7.61 8.14 17.45
N ALA A 3 6.87 8.01 18.57
CA ALA A 3 6.06 6.82 18.83
C ALA A 3 5.00 6.66 17.70
N ILE A 4 4.83 5.44 17.20
CA ILE A 4 3.81 5.14 16.21
C ILE A 4 2.46 5.20 16.92
N PRO A 5 1.49 6.02 16.44
CA PRO A 5 0.16 6.09 17.06
C PRO A 5 -0.53 4.72 17.00
N THR A 6 -0.98 4.23 18.15
CA THR A 6 -1.77 2.99 18.25
C THR A 6 -3.26 3.21 18.09
N ASP A 7 -3.70 4.47 18.00
CA ASP A 7 -5.09 4.88 17.75
C ASP A 7 -5.17 5.67 16.41
N PRO A 8 -5.24 4.96 15.27
CA PRO A 8 -5.26 5.60 13.94
C PRO A 8 -6.52 6.44 13.74
N PRO A 9 -6.43 7.60 13.04
CA PRO A 9 -7.59 8.40 12.69
C PRO A 9 -8.65 7.61 11.93
N ILE A 10 -9.94 7.94 12.16
CA ILE A 10 -11.07 7.33 11.47
C ILE A 10 -11.40 8.17 10.24
N LEU A 11 -11.35 7.57 9.05
CA LEU A 11 -11.73 8.18 7.77
C LEU A 11 -13.21 8.03 7.44
N PHE A 12 -13.80 6.89 7.85
CA PHE A 12 -15.20 6.57 7.65
C PHE A 12 -15.70 5.72 8.81
N ARG A 13 -16.97 5.91 9.21
CA ARG A 13 -17.63 5.09 10.22
C ARG A 13 -19.13 4.98 9.96
N ASP A 14 -19.63 3.76 9.94
CA ASP A 14 -21.05 3.45 10.02
C ASP A 14 -21.30 2.33 11.07
N GLN A 15 -22.50 1.74 11.08
CA GLN A 15 -22.83 0.65 12.00
C GLN A 15 -22.15 -0.69 11.64
N ARG A 16 -21.60 -0.82 10.44
CA ARG A 16 -21.01 -2.04 9.87
C ARG A 16 -19.51 -1.98 9.78
N PHE A 17 -18.95 -0.79 9.48
CA PHE A 17 -17.54 -0.62 9.16
C PHE A 17 -16.94 0.62 9.81
N VAL A 18 -15.63 0.53 10.03
CA VAL A 18 -14.74 1.66 10.24
C VAL A 18 -13.62 1.57 9.18
N VAL A 19 -13.26 2.68 8.57
CA VAL A 19 -12.03 2.79 7.78
C VAL A 19 -11.05 3.65 8.56
N LEU A 20 -9.89 3.06 8.86
CA LEU A 20 -8.81 3.75 9.58
C LEU A 20 -7.80 4.32 8.59
N ASP A 21 -7.20 5.47 8.94
CA ASP A 21 -5.96 5.97 8.32
C ASP A 21 -4.78 5.32 9.02
N LYS A 22 -4.39 4.12 8.57
CA LYS A 22 -3.30 3.37 9.20
C LYS A 22 -1.96 4.10 9.03
N PRO A 23 -1.22 4.41 10.09
CA PRO A 23 0.12 4.96 9.94
C PRO A 23 1.11 3.95 9.35
N ALA A 24 2.15 4.44 8.69
CA ALA A 24 3.30 3.62 8.31
C ALA A 24 4.03 3.11 9.57
N GLY A 25 4.51 1.87 9.52
CA GLY A 25 5.23 1.23 10.63
C GLY A 25 4.35 0.47 11.63
N LEU A 26 2.99 0.64 11.59
CA LEU A 26 2.07 -0.10 12.45
C LEU A 26 1.59 -1.39 11.74
N PRO A 27 1.93 -2.60 12.21
CA PRO A 27 1.39 -3.83 11.65
C PRO A 27 -0.10 -3.98 11.94
N VAL A 28 -0.83 -4.70 11.07
CA VAL A 28 -2.26 -4.94 11.28
C VAL A 28 -2.53 -5.96 12.39
N HIS A 29 -1.67 -6.98 12.51
CA HIS A 29 -1.68 -8.00 13.57
C HIS A 29 -0.38 -7.94 14.37
N PRO A 30 -0.36 -8.33 15.63
CA PRO A 30 0.88 -8.49 16.39
C PRO A 30 1.77 -9.53 15.69
N GLY A 31 3.06 -9.24 15.58
CA GLY A 31 4.03 -10.17 15.02
C GLY A 31 4.27 -11.37 15.97
N PRO A 32 5.06 -12.38 15.55
CA PRO A 32 5.36 -13.55 16.37
C PRO A 32 6.00 -13.23 17.73
N ARG A 33 6.63 -12.06 17.85
CA ARG A 33 7.25 -11.56 19.10
C ARG A 33 6.34 -10.62 19.89
N GLY A 34 5.06 -10.49 19.49
CA GLY A 34 4.15 -9.48 20.05
C GLY A 34 4.48 -8.07 19.56
N GLY A 35 3.94 -7.09 20.26
CA GLY A 35 4.14 -5.67 19.99
C GLY A 35 2.85 -4.99 19.51
N PRO A 36 2.87 -3.64 19.41
CA PRO A 36 1.69 -2.89 19.04
C PRO A 36 1.23 -3.20 17.62
N SER A 37 -0.09 -3.22 17.42
CA SER A 37 -0.75 -3.49 16.16
C SER A 37 -2.05 -2.69 16.04
N VAL A 38 -2.67 -2.70 14.86
CA VAL A 38 -3.99 -2.10 14.67
C VAL A 38 -5.05 -2.77 15.53
N GLU A 39 -4.91 -4.05 15.85
CA GLU A 39 -5.88 -4.78 16.68
C GLU A 39 -5.98 -4.22 18.09
N ASP A 40 -4.96 -3.52 18.58
CA ASP A 40 -4.97 -2.90 19.91
C ASP A 40 -6.02 -1.77 20.03
N CYS A 41 -6.43 -1.14 18.91
CA CYS A 41 -7.51 -0.15 18.90
C CYS A 41 -8.93 -0.77 18.81
N PHE A 42 -9.07 -2.09 18.62
CA PHE A 42 -10.38 -2.74 18.45
C PHE A 42 -11.33 -2.53 19.63
N PRO A 43 -10.90 -2.56 20.90
CA PRO A 43 -11.77 -2.28 22.04
C PRO A 43 -12.39 -0.86 22.01
N THR A 44 -11.69 0.11 21.39
CA THR A 44 -12.21 1.50 21.26
C THR A 44 -13.22 1.60 20.11
N LEU A 45 -13.12 0.73 19.11
CA LEU A 45 -14.01 0.73 17.95
C LEU A 45 -15.38 0.09 18.24
N SER A 46 -15.42 -0.95 19.09
CA SER A 46 -16.65 -1.64 19.44
C SER A 46 -16.54 -2.31 20.81
N ARG A 47 -17.63 -2.24 21.59
CA ARG A 47 -17.80 -2.96 22.87
C ARG A 47 -18.35 -4.38 22.70
N ARG A 48 -18.56 -4.84 21.46
CA ARG A 48 -19.10 -6.18 21.19
C ARG A 48 -18.04 -7.24 21.51
N LYS A 49 -18.48 -8.38 22.04
CA LYS A 49 -17.60 -9.54 22.31
C LYS A 49 -17.17 -10.25 21.02
N ASP A 50 -18.01 -10.18 19.97
CA ASP A 50 -17.78 -10.76 18.66
C ASP A 50 -17.31 -9.64 17.68
N GLY A 51 -16.05 -9.53 17.51
CA GLY A 51 -15.41 -8.50 16.66
C GLY A 51 -14.80 -7.34 17.45
N PRO A 52 -14.28 -6.29 16.78
CA PRO A 52 -14.12 -6.09 15.32
C PRO A 52 -13.16 -7.06 14.60
N TRP A 53 -13.17 -7.02 13.25
CA TRP A 53 -12.30 -7.85 12.40
C TRP A 53 -11.69 -7.04 11.27
N LEU A 54 -10.46 -7.37 10.90
CA LEU A 54 -9.84 -6.87 9.66
C LEU A 54 -10.58 -7.45 8.45
N ALA A 55 -11.14 -6.59 7.59
CA ALA A 55 -11.74 -7.01 6.33
C ALA A 55 -10.70 -7.34 5.25
N HIS A 56 -9.55 -6.66 5.31
CA HIS A 56 -8.35 -6.91 4.50
C HIS A 56 -7.11 -6.52 5.29
N ARG A 57 -5.93 -6.61 4.67
CA ARG A 57 -4.66 -6.25 5.30
C ARG A 57 -3.86 -5.25 4.48
N LEU A 58 -3.05 -4.45 5.16
CA LEU A 58 -1.94 -3.67 4.61
C LEU A 58 -0.64 -4.16 5.23
N ASP A 59 0.46 -3.99 4.53
CA ASP A 59 1.79 -4.21 5.09
C ASP A 59 2.05 -3.23 6.26
N ALA A 60 2.91 -3.58 7.18
CA ALA A 60 3.22 -2.72 8.33
C ALA A 60 3.62 -1.30 7.88
N ASP A 61 4.49 -1.20 6.88
CA ASP A 61 5.03 0.07 6.38
C ASP A 61 4.10 0.83 5.42
N THR A 62 3.04 0.19 4.89
CA THR A 62 2.03 0.86 4.05
C THR A 62 1.08 1.67 4.91
N SER A 63 0.85 2.93 4.56
CA SER A 63 -0.11 3.81 5.21
C SER A 63 -1.46 3.86 4.49
N GLY A 64 -2.49 4.43 5.14
CA GLY A 64 -3.76 4.80 4.54
C GLY A 64 -4.93 3.85 4.82
N CYS A 65 -5.90 3.80 3.92
CA CYS A 65 -7.21 3.18 4.11
C CYS A 65 -7.15 1.70 4.49
N LEU A 66 -7.58 1.38 5.71
CA LEU A 66 -7.72 0.02 6.24
C LEU A 66 -9.15 -0.20 6.74
N VAL A 67 -9.86 -1.16 6.15
CA VAL A 67 -11.26 -1.46 6.48
C VAL A 67 -11.34 -2.46 7.63
N ILE A 68 -12.08 -2.07 8.66
CA ILE A 68 -12.43 -2.89 9.83
C ILE A 68 -13.93 -3.16 9.81
N ALA A 69 -14.32 -4.41 9.89
CA ALA A 69 -15.72 -4.80 10.01
C ALA A 69 -16.14 -4.84 11.49
N LEU A 70 -17.24 -4.17 11.84
CA LEU A 70 -17.80 -4.13 13.19
C LEU A 70 -18.83 -5.25 13.43
N ARG A 71 -19.24 -5.96 12.37
CA ARG A 71 -20.23 -7.05 12.40
C ARG A 71 -19.76 -8.20 11.51
N LYS A 72 -20.03 -9.43 11.92
CA LYS A 72 -19.64 -10.64 11.15
C LYS A 72 -20.26 -10.66 9.74
N ALA A 73 -21.53 -10.27 9.59
CA ALA A 73 -22.17 -10.17 8.28
C ALA A 73 -21.46 -9.15 7.36
N ALA A 74 -21.02 -8.01 7.93
CA ALA A 74 -20.24 -7.01 7.19
C ALA A 74 -18.88 -7.55 6.78
N LEU A 75 -18.19 -8.30 7.65
CA LEU A 75 -16.94 -8.98 7.31
C LEU A 75 -17.10 -9.91 6.11
N ILE A 76 -18.13 -10.78 6.14
CA ILE A 76 -18.42 -11.73 5.06
C ILE A 76 -18.69 -10.99 3.74
N ALA A 77 -19.52 -9.95 3.78
CA ALA A 77 -19.83 -9.14 2.60
C ALA A 77 -18.58 -8.45 2.00
N ALA A 78 -17.74 -7.88 2.87
CA ALA A 78 -16.47 -7.26 2.43
C ALA A 78 -15.51 -8.30 1.86
N GLN A 79 -15.33 -9.44 2.50
CA GLN A 79 -14.46 -10.52 2.01
C GLN A 79 -14.93 -11.06 0.66
N ALA A 80 -16.26 -11.21 0.44
CA ALA A 80 -16.81 -11.57 -0.87
C ALA A 80 -16.47 -10.50 -1.92
N ALA A 81 -16.65 -9.21 -1.62
CA ALA A 81 -16.31 -8.13 -2.55
C ALA A 81 -14.82 -8.13 -2.92
N PHE A 82 -13.92 -8.40 -1.97
CA PHE A 82 -12.48 -8.55 -2.25
C PHE A 82 -12.16 -9.79 -3.09
N ALA A 83 -12.76 -10.94 -2.76
CA ALA A 83 -12.51 -12.20 -3.46
C ALA A 83 -12.99 -12.17 -4.91
N GLU A 84 -14.12 -11.51 -5.17
CA GLU A 84 -14.71 -11.33 -6.49
C GLU A 84 -14.10 -10.18 -7.30
N GLY A 85 -13.12 -9.47 -6.73
CA GLY A 85 -12.45 -8.36 -7.40
C GLY A 85 -13.31 -7.09 -7.55
N ARG A 86 -14.45 -7.00 -6.84
CA ARG A 86 -15.36 -5.84 -6.87
C ARG A 86 -14.88 -4.67 -5.99
N ALA A 87 -13.91 -4.90 -5.11
CA ALA A 87 -13.30 -3.86 -4.30
C ALA A 87 -12.34 -3.02 -5.15
N GLU A 88 -12.61 -1.73 -5.28
CA GLU A 88 -11.72 -0.78 -5.93
C GLU A 88 -10.70 -0.25 -4.93
N LYS A 89 -9.44 -0.28 -5.31
CA LYS A 89 -8.32 0.15 -4.47
C LYS A 89 -7.40 1.04 -5.29
N THR A 90 -7.17 2.25 -4.81
CA THR A 90 -6.19 3.16 -5.39
C THR A 90 -5.03 3.32 -4.42
N TYR A 91 -3.81 3.15 -4.93
CA TYR A 91 -2.59 3.41 -4.17
C TYR A 91 -1.79 4.53 -4.83
N TRP A 92 -1.14 5.34 -4.01
CA TRP A 92 -0.13 6.28 -4.45
C TRP A 92 1.24 5.83 -3.96
N ALA A 93 2.21 5.90 -4.86
CA ALA A 93 3.61 5.63 -4.53
C ALA A 93 4.53 6.72 -5.09
N VAL A 94 5.60 7.04 -4.37
CA VAL A 94 6.72 7.77 -4.94
C VAL A 94 7.84 6.77 -5.17
N VAL A 95 8.30 6.67 -6.41
CA VAL A 95 9.33 5.72 -6.85
C VAL A 95 10.60 6.44 -7.29
N PHE A 96 11.74 5.76 -7.20
CA PHE A 96 12.99 6.24 -7.80
C PHE A 96 12.98 6.02 -9.31
N GLY A 97 13.49 7.01 -10.05
CA GLY A 97 13.41 7.01 -11.50
C GLY A 97 11.97 7.15 -11.95
N GLY A 98 11.54 6.22 -12.80
CA GLY A 98 10.17 6.12 -13.28
C GLY A 98 10.11 5.37 -14.61
N PRO A 99 8.97 4.75 -14.93
CA PRO A 99 8.77 4.12 -16.23
C PRO A 99 8.83 5.17 -17.34
N LEU A 100 9.24 4.78 -18.55
CA LEU A 100 9.28 5.67 -19.72
C LEU A 100 7.86 6.02 -20.18
N GLN A 101 6.94 5.07 -20.09
CA GLN A 101 5.53 5.25 -20.41
C GLN A 101 4.82 6.02 -19.29
N ASP A 102 3.65 6.59 -19.60
CA ASP A 102 2.81 7.29 -18.64
C ASP A 102 1.79 6.38 -17.96
N CYS A 103 1.52 5.22 -18.50
CA CYS A 103 0.65 4.20 -17.93
C CYS A 103 1.00 2.80 -18.44
N GLY A 104 0.49 1.78 -17.76
CA GLY A 104 0.66 0.39 -18.17
C GLY A 104 0.08 -0.59 -17.16
N THR A 105 0.21 -1.87 -17.48
CA THR A 105 -0.19 -2.99 -16.63
C THR A 105 1.01 -3.87 -16.34
N LEU A 106 1.19 -4.20 -15.06
CA LEU A 106 2.13 -5.23 -14.60
C LEU A 106 1.35 -6.50 -14.29
N ALA A 107 1.64 -7.55 -15.04
CA ALA A 107 1.12 -8.89 -14.81
C ALA A 107 2.31 -9.83 -14.57
N ALA A 108 2.51 -10.23 -13.32
CA ALA A 108 3.58 -11.14 -12.93
C ALA A 108 3.07 -12.12 -11.86
N SER A 109 3.59 -13.34 -11.84
CA SER A 109 3.33 -14.27 -10.74
C SER A 109 4.31 -14.00 -9.60
N LEU A 110 3.85 -14.06 -8.36
CA LEU A 110 4.64 -13.79 -7.17
C LEU A 110 4.70 -15.01 -6.27
N ALA A 111 5.91 -15.37 -5.84
CA ALA A 111 6.15 -16.44 -4.88
C ALA A 111 6.92 -15.91 -3.67
N ARG A 112 6.72 -16.57 -2.51
CA ARG A 112 7.56 -16.36 -1.35
C ARG A 112 8.89 -17.07 -1.53
N ARG A 113 9.98 -16.38 -1.25
CA ARG A 113 11.32 -16.94 -1.18
C ARG A 113 11.93 -16.70 0.19
N ASP A 114 12.32 -17.76 0.86
CA ASP A 114 13.05 -17.68 2.11
C ASP A 114 14.54 -17.44 1.82
N ALA A 115 15.17 -16.59 2.62
CA ALA A 115 16.59 -16.25 2.53
C ALA A 115 17.19 -16.13 3.94
N LYS A 116 18.53 -16.16 4.06
CA LYS A 116 19.22 -16.00 5.36
C LYS A 116 18.84 -14.72 6.11
N ALA A 117 18.48 -13.66 5.37
CA ALA A 117 18.05 -12.36 5.92
C ALA A 117 16.54 -12.25 6.15
N GLY A 118 15.78 -13.35 6.11
CA GLY A 118 14.33 -13.38 6.20
C GLY A 118 13.67 -13.75 4.87
N TRP A 119 12.33 -13.72 4.84
CA TRP A 119 11.57 -14.02 3.62
C TRP A 119 11.28 -12.76 2.81
N ARG A 120 11.13 -12.91 1.50
CA ARG A 120 10.63 -11.86 0.61
C ARG A 120 9.76 -12.46 -0.50
N MET A 121 8.92 -11.62 -1.11
CA MET A 121 8.24 -11.98 -2.35
C MET A 121 9.16 -11.72 -3.55
N VAL A 122 9.06 -12.55 -4.56
CA VAL A 122 9.83 -12.41 -5.82
C VAL A 122 8.90 -12.68 -7.00
N VAL A 123 9.25 -12.14 -8.17
CA VAL A 123 8.63 -12.54 -9.43
C VAL A 123 9.10 -13.96 -9.75
N ASP A 124 8.16 -14.89 -9.86
CA ASP A 124 8.43 -16.30 -10.12
C ASP A 124 7.24 -16.89 -10.90
N PRO A 125 7.47 -17.51 -12.07
CA PRO A 125 6.39 -18.10 -12.88
C PRO A 125 5.55 -19.15 -12.14
N SER A 126 6.14 -19.86 -11.16
CA SER A 126 5.42 -20.84 -10.33
C SER A 126 4.57 -20.22 -9.23
N GLY A 127 4.64 -18.91 -9.05
CA GLY A 127 3.94 -18.19 -8.01
C GLY A 127 2.48 -17.91 -8.33
N GLN A 128 1.83 -17.14 -7.46
CA GLN A 128 0.45 -16.73 -7.65
C GLN A 128 0.37 -15.50 -8.56
N ARG A 129 -0.50 -15.56 -9.57
CA ARG A 129 -0.74 -14.43 -10.48
C ARG A 129 -1.06 -13.15 -9.70
N ALA A 130 -0.39 -12.07 -10.09
CA ALA A 130 -0.60 -10.73 -9.57
C ALA A 130 -0.71 -9.74 -10.73
N VAL A 131 -1.66 -8.80 -10.66
CA VAL A 131 -1.92 -7.81 -11.71
C VAL A 131 -2.12 -6.46 -11.05
N THR A 132 -1.43 -5.44 -11.57
CA THR A 132 -1.53 -4.04 -11.11
C THR A 132 -1.48 -3.12 -12.32
N ASP A 133 -2.50 -2.31 -12.52
CA ASP A 133 -2.45 -1.18 -13.43
C ASP A 133 -1.77 0.00 -12.75
N TRP A 134 -1.07 0.80 -13.53
CA TRP A 134 -0.41 1.99 -13.03
C TRP A 134 -0.47 3.14 -14.02
N ARG A 135 -0.46 4.37 -13.50
CA ARG A 135 -0.27 5.60 -14.28
C ARG A 135 0.63 6.59 -13.54
N VAL A 136 1.33 7.41 -14.31
CA VAL A 136 2.15 8.51 -13.79
C VAL A 136 1.24 9.71 -13.53
N LEU A 137 1.29 10.23 -12.31
CA LEU A 137 0.60 11.47 -11.93
C LEU A 137 1.53 12.68 -11.97
N GLY A 138 2.84 12.46 -11.83
CA GLY A 138 3.83 13.53 -11.91
C GLY A 138 5.26 13.02 -11.87
N ARG A 139 6.19 13.83 -12.36
CA ARG A 139 7.62 13.51 -12.45
C ARG A 139 8.46 14.65 -11.90
N ALA A 140 9.57 14.32 -11.27
CA ALA A 140 10.61 15.24 -10.85
C ALA A 140 11.99 14.62 -11.12
N LYS A 141 13.09 15.39 -10.96
CA LYS A 141 14.43 14.83 -11.12
C LYS A 141 14.65 13.64 -10.19
N GLY A 142 14.73 12.44 -10.78
CA GLY A 142 14.99 11.18 -10.08
C GLY A 142 13.82 10.60 -9.30
N LEU A 143 12.62 11.19 -9.36
CA LEU A 143 11.42 10.69 -8.70
C LEU A 143 10.21 10.70 -9.64
N THR A 144 9.29 9.74 -9.43
CA THR A 144 7.99 9.72 -10.12
C THR A 144 6.90 9.39 -9.11
N TRP A 145 5.80 10.11 -9.21
CA TRP A 145 4.57 9.82 -8.47
C TRP A 145 3.68 8.95 -9.33
N LEU A 146 3.39 7.75 -8.83
CA LEU A 146 2.53 6.76 -9.47
C LEU A 146 1.21 6.62 -8.73
N GLU A 147 0.15 6.45 -9.50
CA GLU A 147 -1.10 5.87 -9.07
C GLU A 147 -1.16 4.41 -9.52
N LEU A 148 -1.58 3.51 -8.62
CA LEU A 148 -1.58 2.07 -8.85
C LEU A 148 -2.93 1.48 -8.45
N HIS A 149 -3.48 0.61 -9.31
CA HIS A 149 -4.75 -0.08 -9.11
C HIS A 149 -4.51 -1.60 -9.11
N PRO A 150 -4.29 -2.23 -7.94
CA PRO A 150 -4.07 -3.67 -7.87
C PRO A 150 -5.39 -4.44 -8.02
N HIS A 151 -5.51 -5.25 -9.08
CA HIS A 151 -6.63 -6.17 -9.30
C HIS A 151 -6.58 -7.39 -8.38
N THR A 152 -5.40 -7.75 -7.91
CA THR A 152 -5.13 -8.82 -6.96
C THR A 152 -4.57 -8.25 -5.65
N GLY A 153 -4.46 -9.07 -4.59
CA GLY A 153 -4.00 -8.63 -3.27
C GLY A 153 -2.89 -9.53 -2.71
N ARG A 154 -1.82 -9.80 -3.49
CA ARG A 154 -0.71 -10.62 -3.01
C ARG A 154 0.19 -9.84 -2.06
N THR A 155 0.80 -10.54 -1.12
CA THR A 155 1.74 -9.92 -0.16
C THR A 155 2.82 -9.14 -0.89
N HIS A 156 3.08 -7.90 -0.47
CA HIS A 156 4.05 -6.97 -1.05
C HIS A 156 3.88 -6.71 -2.56
N GLN A 157 2.71 -7.01 -3.15
CA GLN A 157 2.50 -6.98 -4.60
C GLN A 157 3.00 -5.69 -5.25
N ILE A 158 2.51 -4.53 -4.81
CA ILE A 158 2.86 -3.23 -5.38
C ILE A 158 4.37 -2.97 -5.26
N ARG A 159 4.96 -3.32 -4.12
CA ARG A 159 6.39 -3.13 -3.84
C ARG A 159 7.26 -3.95 -4.80
N VAL A 160 6.93 -5.23 -4.99
CA VAL A 160 7.63 -6.12 -5.94
C VAL A 160 7.42 -5.67 -7.38
N HIS A 161 6.20 -5.25 -7.75
CA HIS A 161 5.88 -4.77 -9.09
C HIS A 161 6.67 -3.50 -9.43
N CYS A 162 6.73 -2.51 -8.54
CA CYS A 162 7.52 -1.30 -8.74
C CYS A 162 9.02 -1.64 -8.88
N ALA A 163 9.55 -2.54 -8.06
CA ALA A 163 10.93 -2.99 -8.17
C ALA A 163 11.20 -3.73 -9.50
N ALA A 164 10.27 -4.56 -9.96
CA ALA A 164 10.37 -5.27 -11.24
C ALA A 164 10.31 -4.33 -12.46
N LEU A 165 9.62 -3.19 -12.33
CA LEU A 165 9.66 -2.09 -13.32
C LEU A 165 11.02 -1.34 -13.34
N GLY A 166 11.95 -1.68 -12.46
CA GLY A 166 13.17 -0.90 -12.28
C GLY A 166 12.99 0.43 -11.54
N CYS A 167 11.81 0.65 -10.95
CA CYS A 167 11.41 1.87 -10.27
C CYS A 167 11.01 1.57 -8.81
N PRO A 168 11.92 1.17 -7.92
CA PRO A 168 11.59 0.80 -6.55
C PRO A 168 11.00 1.98 -5.78
N ILE A 169 10.11 1.67 -4.83
CA ILE A 169 9.45 2.69 -4.01
C ILE A 169 10.45 3.35 -3.06
N LEU A 170 10.37 4.66 -2.93
CA LEU A 170 11.19 5.44 -2.02
C LEU A 170 10.94 4.98 -0.56
N GLY A 171 12.01 4.68 0.18
CA GLY A 171 11.94 4.16 1.55
C GLY A 171 11.66 2.66 1.66
N ASP A 172 11.64 1.89 0.55
CA ASP A 172 11.47 0.46 0.61
C ASP A 172 12.76 -0.25 1.05
N SER A 173 12.82 -0.67 2.31
CA SER A 173 13.98 -1.34 2.91
C SER A 173 14.20 -2.77 2.37
N VAL A 174 13.17 -3.38 1.76
CA VAL A 174 13.22 -4.77 1.28
C VAL A 174 13.52 -4.83 -0.21
N TYR A 175 12.89 -3.96 -1.01
CA TYR A 175 12.96 -3.99 -2.48
C TYR A 175 13.67 -2.77 -3.06
N GLY A 176 14.08 -1.80 -2.24
CA GLY A 176 14.68 -0.54 -2.67
C GLY A 176 16.12 -0.61 -3.15
N ALA A 177 16.92 -1.53 -2.63
CA ALA A 177 18.35 -1.65 -2.96
C ALA A 177 18.60 -2.90 -3.80
N GLY A 178 18.50 -2.80 -5.13
CA GLY A 178 18.95 -3.87 -6.04
C GLY A 178 18.14 -5.15 -5.98
N ALA A 179 16.85 -5.08 -5.68
CA ALA A 179 15.95 -6.22 -5.68
C ALA A 179 15.58 -6.71 -7.10
N GLY A 180 15.97 -6.02 -8.15
CA GLY A 180 16.03 -6.59 -9.48
C GLY A 180 17.28 -7.47 -9.58
N GLU A 181 17.16 -8.78 -9.40
CA GLU A 181 18.01 -9.68 -10.19
C GLU A 181 17.61 -9.45 -11.65
N ALA A 182 18.17 -8.39 -12.25
CA ALA A 182 18.29 -8.29 -13.68
C ALA A 182 18.82 -9.64 -14.18
N LYS A 183 18.25 -10.15 -15.26
CA LYS A 183 18.79 -11.34 -15.97
C LYS A 183 20.30 -11.26 -15.95
N LYS A 184 20.97 -12.38 -15.62
CA LYS A 184 22.43 -12.51 -15.60
C LYS A 184 23.04 -11.71 -16.76
N GLY A 185 23.57 -10.50 -16.48
CA GLY A 185 24.20 -9.64 -17.47
C GLY A 185 23.85 -8.14 -17.42
N GLU A 186 22.69 -7.73 -16.93
CA GLU A 186 22.32 -6.31 -16.83
C GLU A 186 22.32 -5.84 -15.38
N LYS A 187 23.42 -5.25 -14.95
CA LYS A 187 23.47 -4.46 -13.72
C LYS A 187 22.82 -3.12 -14.00
N LEU A 188 21.54 -2.95 -13.60
CA LEU A 188 21.01 -1.60 -13.39
C LEU A 188 21.91 -0.93 -12.33
N PRO A 189 22.49 0.23 -12.63
CA PRO A 189 23.25 0.95 -11.63
C PRO A 189 22.36 1.26 -10.44
N PRO A 190 22.83 1.06 -9.20
CA PRO A 190 22.09 1.52 -8.02
C PRO A 190 21.80 3.00 -8.18
N PRO A 191 20.62 3.48 -7.79
CA PRO A 191 20.31 4.89 -7.87
C PRO A 191 21.42 5.67 -7.14
N ARG A 192 21.94 6.71 -7.77
CA ARG A 192 22.98 7.59 -7.19
C ARG A 192 22.44 8.15 -5.87
N GLY A 193 22.95 7.62 -4.75
CA GLY A 193 22.47 7.97 -3.40
C GLY A 193 22.57 6.82 -2.39
N GLY A 194 22.92 5.61 -2.83
CA GLY A 194 23.28 4.48 -1.98
C GLY A 194 22.11 3.84 -1.19
N ARG A 195 22.42 2.77 -0.48
CA ARG A 195 21.51 2.01 0.39
C ARG A 195 20.85 2.86 1.50
N GLU A 196 21.49 3.93 1.93
CA GLU A 196 21.02 4.75 3.05
C GLU A 196 19.66 5.42 2.81
N ILE A 197 19.35 5.83 1.57
CA ILE A 197 18.07 6.49 1.25
C ILE A 197 16.88 5.55 1.43
N PHE A 198 17.07 4.24 1.38
CA PHE A 198 16.01 3.26 1.51
C PHE A 198 15.77 2.79 2.95
N THR A 199 16.71 3.01 3.86
CA THR A 199 16.65 2.45 5.22
C THR A 199 16.27 3.45 6.31
N HIS A 200 16.38 4.76 6.03
CA HIS A 200 16.17 5.80 7.04
C HIS A 200 14.88 6.60 6.90
N ILE A 201 14.14 6.43 5.80
CA ILE A 201 12.87 7.10 5.58
C ILE A 201 11.72 6.08 5.49
N PRO A 202 10.51 6.42 5.94
CA PRO A 202 9.35 5.54 5.83
C PRO A 202 9.01 5.22 4.38
N LEU A 203 8.38 4.07 4.14
CA LEU A 203 7.92 3.64 2.82
C LEU A 203 6.93 4.66 2.23
N HIS A 204 7.21 5.13 1.03
CA HIS A 204 6.35 6.08 0.31
C HIS A 204 5.26 5.33 -0.49
N LEU A 205 4.44 4.55 0.22
CA LEU A 205 3.29 3.81 -0.30
C LEU A 205 2.05 4.09 0.56
N LEU A 206 1.02 4.62 -0.08
CA LEU A 206 -0.24 5.01 0.54
C LEU A 206 -1.40 4.23 -0.12
N SER A 207 -2.21 3.54 0.67
CA SER A 207 -3.56 3.10 0.28
C SER A 207 -4.45 4.35 0.24
N ARG A 208 -4.47 5.04 -0.91
CA ARG A 208 -5.07 6.37 -1.08
C ARG A 208 -6.58 6.33 -0.94
N SER A 209 -7.23 5.38 -1.60
CA SER A 209 -8.68 5.22 -1.49
C SER A 209 -9.09 3.76 -1.61
N ILE A 210 -10.25 3.48 -1.02
CA ILE A 210 -10.91 2.19 -1.10
C ILE A 210 -12.41 2.39 -1.31
N SER A 211 -13.00 1.61 -2.22
CA SER A 211 -14.44 1.55 -2.45
C SER A 211 -14.89 0.10 -2.46
N LEU A 212 -15.96 -0.19 -1.72
CA LEU A 212 -16.65 -1.49 -1.71
C LEU A 212 -18.10 -1.26 -2.17
N PRO A 213 -18.56 -1.90 -3.26
CA PRO A 213 -19.92 -1.78 -3.79
C PRO A 213 -20.88 -2.63 -2.95
N LEU A 214 -21.07 -2.24 -1.72
CA LEU A 214 -21.99 -2.84 -0.75
C LEU A 214 -23.28 -2.02 -0.70
N ASP A 215 -24.28 -2.50 0.00
CA ASP A 215 -25.52 -1.75 0.26
C ASP A 215 -25.66 -1.46 1.77
N PRO A 216 -25.60 -0.17 2.16
CA PRO A 216 -25.10 0.98 1.41
C PRO A 216 -23.62 0.85 1.05
N PRO A 217 -23.12 1.59 0.03
CA PRO A 217 -21.71 1.50 -0.39
C PRO A 217 -20.78 2.06 0.69
N LEU A 218 -19.54 1.56 0.70
CA LEU A 218 -18.45 2.10 1.51
C LEU A 218 -17.41 2.74 0.60
N ALA A 219 -17.05 3.98 0.88
CA ALA A 219 -15.92 4.64 0.23
C ALA A 219 -15.16 5.49 1.25
N ALA A 220 -13.83 5.49 1.16
CA ALA A 220 -12.97 6.32 1.99
C ALA A 220 -11.69 6.70 1.26
N THR A 221 -11.14 7.85 1.64
CA THR A 221 -9.92 8.41 1.05
C THR A 221 -9.01 8.90 2.17
N ALA A 222 -7.73 8.52 2.13
CA ALA A 222 -6.69 8.94 3.07
C ALA A 222 -5.79 10.02 2.44
N GLU A 223 -5.45 11.07 3.19
CA GLU A 223 -4.53 12.09 2.74
C GLU A 223 -3.07 11.61 2.82
N PRO A 224 -2.16 12.13 1.96
CA PRO A 224 -0.75 11.78 2.03
C PRO A 224 -0.17 12.05 3.41
N PRO A 225 0.44 11.05 4.04
CA PRO A 225 1.06 11.21 5.36
C PRO A 225 2.24 12.20 5.28
N PRO A 226 2.62 12.85 6.38
CA PRO A 226 3.64 13.92 6.40
C PRO A 226 4.94 13.55 5.68
N HIS A 227 5.44 12.31 5.85
CA HIS A 227 6.69 11.87 5.24
C HIS A 227 6.65 11.78 3.70
N MET A 228 5.46 11.62 3.07
CA MET A 228 5.32 11.57 1.62
C MET A 228 5.16 12.95 0.97
N ARG A 229 4.66 13.95 1.71
CA ARG A 229 4.21 15.24 1.13
C ARG A 229 5.31 15.97 0.38
N ALA A 230 6.53 16.02 0.92
CA ALA A 230 7.64 16.71 0.28
C ALA A 230 8.03 16.06 -1.07
N ALA A 231 8.08 14.74 -1.14
CA ALA A 231 8.38 14.01 -2.38
C ALA A 231 7.26 14.14 -3.40
N LEU A 232 5.99 14.05 -2.97
CA LEU A 232 4.82 14.26 -3.81
C LEU A 232 4.76 15.69 -4.36
N ALA A 233 5.03 16.71 -3.52
CA ALA A 233 5.03 18.11 -3.95
C ALA A 233 6.10 18.37 -5.02
N ARG A 234 7.28 17.76 -4.93
CA ARG A 234 8.30 17.81 -6.00
C ARG A 234 7.77 17.23 -7.30
N CYS A 235 6.92 16.20 -7.26
CA CYS A 235 6.28 15.60 -8.44
C CYS A 235 5.01 16.35 -8.88
N GLY A 236 4.72 17.52 -8.32
CA GLY A 236 3.60 18.37 -8.72
C GLY A 236 2.28 18.11 -7.97
N TRP A 237 2.32 17.39 -6.87
CA TRP A 237 1.17 17.31 -5.97
C TRP A 237 0.94 18.62 -5.25
N THR A 238 -0.31 19.05 -5.19
CA THR A 238 -0.77 20.18 -4.35
C THR A 238 -2.05 19.79 -3.63
N ILE A 239 -2.35 20.42 -2.51
CA ILE A 239 -3.57 20.15 -1.73
C ILE A 239 -4.84 20.34 -2.59
N ALA A 240 -4.84 21.31 -3.51
CA ALA A 240 -5.95 21.56 -4.44
C ALA A 240 -6.13 20.46 -5.50
N ARG A 241 -5.08 19.75 -5.91
CA ARG A 241 -5.17 18.63 -6.87
C ARG A 241 -5.77 17.36 -6.27
N ALA A 242 -5.68 17.17 -4.96
CA ALA A 242 -6.29 16.04 -4.28
C ALA A 242 -7.80 16.02 -4.47
N THR A 243 -8.46 17.17 -4.37
CA THR A 243 -9.93 17.33 -4.51
C THR A 243 -10.45 17.22 -5.94
N GLN A 244 -9.61 17.43 -6.98
CA GLN A 244 -10.04 17.32 -8.39
C GLN A 244 -10.00 15.87 -8.92
N ASN A 245 -9.06 15.05 -8.44
CA ASN A 245 -8.99 13.63 -8.86
C ASN A 245 -10.13 12.81 -8.24
N ASP A 246 -10.55 13.14 -7.02
CA ASP A 246 -11.66 12.45 -6.35
C ASP A 246 -13.01 12.70 -7.04
N ARG A 247 -13.19 13.86 -7.74
CA ARG A 247 -14.42 14.21 -8.48
C ARG A 247 -14.53 13.58 -9.88
N LYS A 248 -13.45 13.06 -10.44
CA LYS A 248 -13.47 12.39 -11.76
C LYS A 248 -13.72 10.89 -11.67
N ASN A 249 -13.67 10.31 -10.49
CA ASN A 249 -13.89 8.89 -10.21
C ASN A 249 -15.19 8.63 -9.40
N SER A 250 -16.07 9.64 -9.28
CA SER A 250 -17.40 9.52 -8.63
C SER A 250 -18.51 9.41 -9.66
#